data_da954167ef86ec3f3939b9aef6cbb002
#
_entry.id   da954167ef86ec3f3939b9aef6cbb002
#
_cell.length_a   1.000
_cell.length_b   1.000
_cell.length_c   1.000
_cell.angle_alpha   90.00
_cell.angle_beta   90.00
_cell.angle_gamma   90.00
#
_symmetry.space_group_name_H-M   'P 1'
#
loop_
_entity.id
_entity.type
_entity.pdbx_description
1 polymer ?
#
loop_
_entity_poly.entity_id
_entity_poly.type
_entity_poly.pdbx_seq_one_letter_code
_entity_poly.pdbx_strand_id
1 'polypeptide(L)'
;MVRLPLTPAQLEAGRRLGAALRAARADRELMEVAASAGISPETLRKIESGRLPTPAFGTVVALSRALDIPLDELADIWQPSLEQRSAS
;
A
#
# COMPACT_ATOMS: atom_id res chain seq x y z
N MET A 1 18.99 -4.24 17.79
CA MET A 1 18.40 -3.02 17.23
C MET A 1 16.90 -2.94 17.56
N VAL A 2 16.47 -1.82 18.06
CA VAL A 2 15.06 -1.63 18.41
C VAL A 2 14.32 -1.04 17.22
N ARG A 3 13.21 -1.67 16.89
CA ARG A 3 12.37 -1.19 15.80
C ARG A 3 11.25 -0.32 16.39
N LEU A 4 11.14 0.89 15.89
CA LEU A 4 10.08 1.78 16.35
C LEU A 4 8.73 1.30 15.81
N PRO A 5 7.69 1.34 16.64
CA PRO A 5 6.35 0.98 16.16
C PRO A 5 5.84 2.03 15.18
N LEU A 6 4.93 1.60 14.31
CA LEU A 6 4.31 2.51 13.38
C LEU A 6 3.38 3.47 14.13
N THR A 7 3.35 4.71 13.67
CA THR A 7 2.45 5.70 14.26
C THR A 7 1.03 5.48 13.76
N PRO A 8 0.02 5.99 14.50
CA PRO A 8 -1.35 5.92 13.99
C PRO A 8 -1.51 6.53 12.61
N ALA A 9 -0.78 7.61 12.31
CA ALA A 9 -0.85 8.22 11.00
C ALA A 9 -0.30 7.30 9.91
N GLN A 10 0.76 6.55 10.22
CA GLN A 10 1.32 5.60 9.28
C GLN A 10 0.38 4.41 9.07
N LEU A 11 -0.27 3.96 10.13
CA LEU A 11 -1.25 2.88 10.00
C LEU A 11 -2.42 3.32 9.14
N GLU A 12 -2.87 4.54 9.30
CA GLU A 12 -3.97 5.07 8.50
C GLU A 12 -3.55 5.25 7.04
N ALA A 13 -2.31 5.71 6.82
CA ALA A 13 -1.80 5.82 5.45
C ALA A 13 -1.79 4.46 4.77
N GLY A 14 -1.41 3.41 5.51
CA GLY A 14 -1.44 2.06 4.97
C GLY A 14 -2.84 1.60 4.60
N ARG A 15 -3.83 1.96 5.41
CA ARG A 15 -5.21 1.63 5.10
C ARG A 15 -5.67 2.31 3.83
N ARG A 16 -5.31 3.59 3.66
CA ARG A 16 -5.67 4.32 2.45
C ARG A 16 -5.00 3.71 1.22
N LEU A 17 -3.74 3.35 1.35
CA LEU A 17 -3.03 2.70 0.25
C LEU A 17 -3.71 1.38 -0.11
N GLY A 18 -4.03 0.56 0.88
CA GLY A 18 -4.69 -0.71 0.63
C GLY A 18 -6.03 -0.53 -0.05
N ALA A 19 -6.81 0.45 0.41
CA ALA A 19 -8.11 0.71 -0.19
C ALA A 19 -7.97 1.16 -1.64
N ALA A 20 -6.98 2.00 -1.92
CA ALA A 20 -6.74 2.48 -3.29
C ALA A 20 -6.34 1.33 -4.21
N LEU A 21 -5.47 0.44 -3.73
CA LEU A 21 -5.05 -0.70 -4.52
C LEU A 21 -6.20 -1.66 -4.77
N ARG A 22 -7.04 -1.87 -3.77
CA ARG A 22 -8.20 -2.71 -3.93
C ARG A 22 -9.17 -2.12 -4.95
N ALA A 23 -9.39 -0.81 -4.88
CA ALA A 23 -10.27 -0.14 -5.84
C ALA A 23 -9.70 -0.23 -7.26
N ALA A 24 -8.39 -0.09 -7.41
CA ALA A 24 -7.76 -0.19 -8.72
C ALA A 24 -7.83 -1.60 -9.27
N ARG A 25 -7.77 -2.61 -8.39
CA ARG A 25 -7.90 -3.99 -8.84
C ARG A 25 -9.32 -4.26 -9.37
N ALA A 26 -10.30 -3.58 -8.80
CA ALA A 26 -11.70 -3.69 -9.23
C ALA A 26 -12.16 -5.15 -9.20
N ASP A 27 -12.65 -5.67 -10.32
CA ASP A 27 -13.16 -7.03 -10.37
C ASP A 27 -12.13 -8.03 -10.91
N ARG A 28 -10.86 -7.61 -11.05
CA ARG A 28 -9.80 -8.54 -11.43
C ARG A 28 -9.52 -9.48 -10.26
N GLU A 29 -9.17 -10.71 -10.58
CA GLU A 29 -8.91 -11.72 -9.58
C GLU A 29 -7.70 -11.34 -8.73
N LEU A 30 -7.83 -11.50 -7.41
CA LEU A 30 -6.71 -11.21 -6.51
C LEU A 30 -5.48 -12.02 -6.87
N MET A 31 -5.66 -13.31 -7.20
CA MET A 31 -4.54 -14.17 -7.55
C MET A 31 -3.87 -13.71 -8.84
N GLU A 32 -4.65 -13.22 -9.78
CA GLU A 32 -4.12 -12.76 -11.06
C GLU A 32 -3.22 -11.53 -10.85
N VAL A 33 -3.71 -10.56 -10.07
CA VAL A 33 -2.95 -9.34 -9.84
C VAL A 33 -1.71 -9.65 -9.02
N ALA A 34 -1.82 -10.52 -8.02
CA ALA A 34 -0.67 -10.91 -7.22
C ALA A 34 0.41 -11.55 -8.10
N ALA A 35 0.00 -12.44 -9.00
CA ALA A 35 0.94 -13.08 -9.92
C ALA A 35 1.61 -12.05 -10.82
N SER A 36 0.85 -11.10 -11.35
CA SER A 36 1.41 -10.03 -12.18
C SER A 36 2.45 -9.21 -11.43
N ALA A 37 2.23 -8.99 -10.14
CA ALA A 37 3.14 -8.20 -9.33
C ALA A 37 4.26 -9.04 -8.72
N GLY A 38 4.23 -10.36 -8.90
CA GLY A 38 5.27 -11.23 -8.38
C GLY A 38 5.21 -11.40 -6.87
N ILE A 39 4.03 -11.28 -6.28
CA ILE A 39 3.85 -11.46 -4.85
C ILE A 39 2.79 -12.55 -4.60
N SER A 40 2.76 -13.06 -3.38
CA SER A 40 1.75 -14.06 -3.05
C SER A 40 0.38 -13.40 -2.89
N PRO A 41 -0.70 -14.14 -3.16
CA PRO A 41 -2.05 -13.61 -2.93
C PRO A 41 -2.25 -13.17 -1.49
N GLU A 42 -1.65 -13.88 -0.54
CA GLU A 42 -1.78 -13.52 0.86
C GLU A 42 -1.13 -12.17 1.15
N THR A 43 0.03 -11.90 0.55
CA THR A 43 0.68 -10.62 0.71
C THR A 43 -0.21 -9.50 0.17
N LEU A 44 -0.79 -9.70 -1.01
CA LEU A 44 -1.68 -8.70 -1.58
C LEU A 44 -2.90 -8.48 -0.69
N ARG A 45 -3.46 -9.56 -0.15
CA ARG A 45 -4.61 -9.44 0.74
C ARG A 45 -4.26 -8.62 1.98
N LYS A 46 -3.07 -8.84 2.53
CA LYS A 46 -2.64 -8.08 3.71
C LYS A 46 -2.46 -6.59 3.39
N ILE A 47 -1.96 -6.30 2.21
CA ILE A 47 -1.79 -4.91 1.80
C ILE A 47 -3.16 -4.24 1.62
N GLU A 48 -4.07 -4.90 0.93
CA GLU A 48 -5.40 -4.34 0.66
C GLU A 48 -6.20 -4.13 1.93
N SER A 49 -6.00 -4.95 2.94
CA SER A 49 -6.72 -4.83 4.21
C SER A 49 -6.08 -3.87 5.19
N GLY A 50 -4.90 -3.35 4.86
CA GLY A 50 -4.17 -2.47 5.75
C GLY A 50 -3.35 -3.17 6.81
N ARG A 51 -3.34 -4.51 6.81
CA ARG A 51 -2.58 -5.27 7.79
C ARG A 51 -1.09 -5.21 7.53
N LEU A 52 -0.70 -4.89 6.30
CA LEU A 52 0.70 -4.63 5.95
C LEU A 52 0.79 -3.19 5.47
N PRO A 53 0.89 -2.23 6.41
CA PRO A 53 0.75 -0.81 6.05
C PRO A 53 1.97 -0.22 5.35
N THR A 54 3.13 -0.87 5.46
CA THR A 54 4.35 -0.37 4.83
C THR A 54 4.96 -1.47 3.97
N PRO A 55 4.36 -1.78 2.81
CA PRO A 55 4.94 -2.80 1.93
C PRO A 55 6.32 -2.37 1.46
N ALA A 56 7.15 -3.35 1.10
CA ALA A 56 8.46 -3.06 0.55
C ALA A 56 8.31 -2.21 -0.72
N PHE A 57 9.29 -1.34 -0.95
CA PHE A 57 9.23 -0.44 -2.09
C PHE A 57 9.09 -1.21 -3.41
N GLY A 58 9.86 -2.30 -3.56
CA GLY A 58 9.76 -3.09 -4.79
C GLY A 58 8.37 -3.65 -5.02
N THR A 59 7.69 -4.03 -3.94
CA THR A 59 6.31 -4.52 -4.03
C THR A 59 5.39 -3.39 -4.52
N VAL A 60 5.57 -2.19 -3.99
CA VAL A 60 4.76 -1.04 -4.39
C VAL A 60 4.97 -0.73 -5.88
N VAL A 61 6.23 -0.74 -6.32
CA VAL A 61 6.53 -0.51 -7.73
C VAL A 61 5.85 -1.57 -8.61
N ALA A 62 5.93 -2.84 -8.19
CA ALA A 62 5.33 -3.93 -8.97
C ALA A 62 3.81 -3.78 -9.06
N LEU A 63 3.17 -3.37 -7.95
CA LEU A 63 1.73 -3.16 -7.94
C LEU A 63 1.34 -1.94 -8.78
N SER A 64 2.15 -0.90 -8.73
CA SER A 64 1.94 0.29 -9.57
C SER A 64 1.87 -0.12 -11.04
N ARG A 65 2.79 -0.98 -11.47
CA ARG A 65 2.84 -1.43 -12.85
C ARG A 65 1.72 -2.41 -13.18
N ALA A 66 1.45 -3.36 -12.27
CA ALA A 66 0.42 -4.36 -12.52
C ALA A 66 -0.96 -3.74 -12.62
N LEU A 67 -1.22 -2.68 -11.86
CA LEU A 67 -2.51 -2.02 -11.81
C LEU A 67 -2.58 -0.75 -12.64
N ASP A 68 -1.45 -0.39 -13.26
CA ASP A 68 -1.35 0.80 -14.11
C ASP A 68 -1.73 2.06 -13.33
N ILE A 69 -1.18 2.20 -12.14
CA ILE A 69 -1.33 3.40 -11.31
C ILE A 69 0.01 4.09 -11.23
N PRO A 70 0.09 5.40 -11.55
CA PRO A 70 1.36 6.11 -11.40
C PRO A 70 1.89 6.02 -9.98
N LEU A 71 3.19 5.80 -9.85
CA LEU A 71 3.80 5.67 -8.54
C LEU A 71 3.62 6.95 -7.71
N ASP A 72 3.63 8.10 -8.37
CA ASP A 72 3.40 9.37 -7.70
C ASP A 72 2.04 9.42 -7.02
N GLU A 73 1.04 8.83 -7.66
CA GLU A 73 -0.30 8.80 -7.08
C GLU A 73 -0.32 7.95 -5.82
N LEU A 74 0.38 6.82 -5.84
CA LEU A 74 0.48 5.99 -4.64
C LEU A 74 1.24 6.70 -3.54
N ALA A 75 2.27 7.45 -3.90
CA ALA A 75 3.02 8.22 -2.93
C ALA A 75 2.15 9.28 -2.25
N ASP A 76 1.29 9.94 -3.03
CA ASP A 76 0.38 10.93 -2.47
C ASP A 76 -0.63 10.31 -1.53
N ILE A 77 -1.08 9.11 -1.85
CA ILE A 77 -2.05 8.40 -1.01
C ILE A 77 -1.41 7.98 0.31
N TRP A 78 -0.18 7.50 0.26
CA TRP A 78 0.53 7.05 1.47
C TRP A 78 1.24 8.22 2.13
N GLN A 79 0.49 9.20 2.59
CA GLN A 79 1.06 10.35 3.30
C GLN A 79 0.61 10.31 4.74
N PRO A 80 1.51 10.53 5.71
CA PRO A 80 1.07 10.76 7.09
C PRO A 80 0.20 12.02 7.12
N SER A 81 -0.61 12.15 8.15
CA SER A 81 -1.52 13.27 8.23
C SER A 81 -0.76 14.59 8.25
N LEU A 82 -1.40 15.64 7.71
CA LEU A 82 -0.81 16.96 7.70
C LEU A 82 -0.56 17.49 9.11
N GLU A 83 -1.40 17.11 10.05
CA GLU A 83 -1.23 17.52 11.42
C GLU A 83 0.10 17.07 11.98
N GLN A 84 0.46 15.84 11.66
CA GLN A 84 1.73 15.30 12.12
C GLN A 84 2.89 16.03 11.49
N ARG A 85 2.76 16.42 10.24
CA ARG A 85 3.83 17.11 9.53
C ARG A 85 3.99 18.53 10.03
N SER A 86 2.88 19.19 10.35
CA SER A 86 2.98 20.56 10.83
C SER A 86 3.46 20.64 12.27
N ALA A 87 3.36 19.57 13.02
CA ALA A 87 3.85 19.56 14.39
C ALA A 87 5.37 19.43 14.47
N SER A 88 6.02 19.08 13.41
CA SER A 88 7.47 18.87 13.41
C SER A 88 8.28 20.13 13.23
#